data_1c8127518f36b58652d953a6e7cfd9ef
#
_entry.id   1c8127518f36b58652d953a6e7cfd9ef
#
_cell.length_a   1.000
_cell.length_b   1.000
_cell.length_c   1.000
_cell.angle_alpha   90.00
_cell.angle_beta   90.00
_cell.angle_gamma   90.00
#
_symmetry.space_group_name_H-M   'P 1'
#
loop_
_entity.id
_entity.type
_entity.pdbx_description
1 polymer ?
#
loop_
_entity_poly.entity_id
_entity_poly.type
_entity_poly.pdbx_seq_one_letter_code
_entity_poly.pdbx_strand_id
1 'polypeptide(L)'
;PGITYSVDKASMYSTKFQLAQIMGVYSADMAYSVLNKQSNEGQMYLKTVREVGNKLNLSKVFDQGNLFDRFNANMENEDSIGTIVADIQYATDNQLAENQQNELYGVIFAGAWIESMYIAGEVYKKEGNENVVQALFEQMAVLNSIITELKAYETKDPGITPLIAQLNSLQAQFDALPSVKKLDENPDLDFSDVKPEKGEMDPLIKTIGDIRAAIVKG
;
A
#
# COMPACT_ATOMS: atom_id res chain seq x y z
N PRO A 1 9.31 3.77 15.78
CA PRO A 1 10.47 4.08 14.95
C PRO A 1 11.03 2.82 14.32
N GLY A 2 11.38 2.85 13.01
CA GLY A 2 12.09 1.78 12.31
C GLY A 2 11.25 0.79 11.51
N ILE A 3 9.93 0.95 11.43
CA ILE A 3 9.07 0.11 10.57
C ILE A 3 8.97 0.74 9.17
N THR A 4 8.83 2.05 9.09
CA THR A 4 8.64 2.81 7.85
C THR A 4 9.92 2.94 7.04
N TYR A 5 9.79 3.21 5.74
CA TYR A 5 10.93 3.32 4.82
C TYR A 5 11.54 4.73 4.82
N SER A 6 12.89 4.82 4.77
CA SER A 6 13.59 6.12 4.84
C SER A 6 13.31 6.98 3.61
N VAL A 7 12.90 8.23 3.84
CA VAL A 7 12.68 9.26 2.80
C VAL A 7 13.97 9.59 2.02
N ASP A 8 15.15 9.42 2.61
CA ASP A 8 16.46 9.69 1.97
C ASP A 8 16.71 8.79 0.76
N LYS A 9 15.96 7.70 0.63
CA LYS A 9 16.06 6.75 -0.47
C LYS A 9 15.24 7.14 -1.71
N ALA A 10 14.41 8.18 -1.65
CA ALA A 10 13.51 8.59 -2.74
C ALA A 10 14.24 8.92 -4.06
N SER A 11 15.52 9.35 -3.98
CA SER A 11 16.34 9.65 -5.16
C SER A 11 16.82 8.44 -5.94
N MET A 12 16.75 7.22 -5.38
CA MET A 12 17.23 5.99 -6.01
C MET A 12 16.35 5.52 -7.17
N TYR A 13 15.08 5.94 -7.20
CA TYR A 13 14.09 5.49 -8.15
C TYR A 13 14.02 6.41 -9.36
N SER A 14 14.00 5.83 -10.57
CA SER A 14 14.06 6.59 -11.81
C SER A 14 13.08 6.15 -12.89
N THR A 15 12.68 4.87 -12.94
CA THR A 15 11.68 4.41 -13.90
C THR A 15 10.27 4.76 -13.43
N LYS A 16 9.32 4.91 -14.36
CA LYS A 16 7.93 5.20 -14.02
C LYS A 16 7.35 4.15 -13.07
N PHE A 17 7.64 2.88 -13.32
CA PHE A 17 7.18 1.78 -12.52
C PHE A 17 7.71 1.86 -11.08
N GLN A 18 9.03 2.02 -10.89
CA GLN A 18 9.65 2.18 -9.58
C GLN A 18 9.09 3.40 -8.83
N LEU A 19 8.96 4.54 -9.54
CA LEU A 19 8.41 5.77 -8.96
C LEU A 19 6.95 5.58 -8.50
N ALA A 20 6.13 4.88 -9.28
CA ALA A 20 4.75 4.59 -8.91
C ALA A 20 4.69 3.66 -7.67
N GLN A 21 5.46 2.58 -7.65
CA GLN A 21 5.52 1.67 -6.50
C GLN A 21 5.94 2.41 -5.22
N ILE A 22 7.04 3.17 -5.29
CA ILE A 22 7.57 3.84 -4.10
C ILE A 22 6.69 5.02 -3.65
N MET A 23 5.94 5.65 -4.57
CA MET A 23 4.93 6.63 -4.21
C MET A 23 3.85 6.00 -3.33
N GLY A 24 3.41 4.78 -3.67
CA GLY A 24 2.49 4.00 -2.83
C GLY A 24 3.07 3.69 -1.46
N VAL A 25 4.32 3.19 -1.40
CA VAL A 25 5.02 2.91 -0.13
C VAL A 25 5.06 4.15 0.77
N TYR A 26 5.54 5.29 0.26
CA TYR A 26 5.60 6.52 1.06
C TYR A 26 4.23 7.07 1.44
N SER A 27 3.20 6.81 0.65
CA SER A 27 1.81 7.19 1.00
C SER A 27 1.29 6.37 2.18
N ALA A 28 1.59 5.08 2.24
CA ALA A 28 1.26 4.22 3.39
C ALA A 28 2.05 4.62 4.64
N ASP A 29 3.35 4.89 4.50
CA ASP A 29 4.19 5.39 5.60
C ASP A 29 3.69 6.73 6.15
N MET A 30 3.24 7.64 5.27
CA MET A 30 2.61 8.89 5.64
C MET A 30 1.37 8.65 6.49
N ALA A 31 0.46 7.80 6.00
CA ALA A 31 -0.78 7.48 6.73
C ALA A 31 -0.48 6.85 8.10
N TYR A 32 0.44 5.89 8.15
CA TYR A 32 0.87 5.28 9.41
C TYR A 32 1.44 6.31 10.39
N SER A 33 2.31 7.21 9.92
CA SER A 33 2.93 8.23 10.77
C SER A 33 1.89 9.17 11.36
N VAL A 34 0.92 9.61 10.56
CA VAL A 34 -0.16 10.50 11.01
C VAL A 34 -1.06 9.81 12.04
N LEU A 35 -1.51 8.58 11.76
CA LEU A 35 -2.33 7.79 12.68
C LEU A 35 -1.64 7.53 14.03
N ASN A 36 -0.30 7.48 14.03
CA ASN A 36 0.50 7.33 15.24
C ASN A 36 0.96 8.66 15.84
N LYS A 37 0.36 9.80 15.41
CA LYS A 37 0.65 11.16 15.91
C LYS A 37 2.12 11.58 15.74
N GLN A 38 2.79 11.03 14.74
CA GLN A 38 4.16 11.36 14.35
C GLN A 38 4.13 12.46 13.29
N SER A 39 3.73 13.67 13.72
CA SER A 39 3.44 14.78 12.82
C SER A 39 4.63 15.18 11.93
N ASN A 40 5.84 15.19 12.48
CA ASN A 40 7.06 15.56 11.73
C ASN A 40 7.35 14.53 10.62
N GLU A 41 7.23 13.24 10.93
CA GLU A 41 7.39 12.14 9.99
C GLU A 41 6.31 12.22 8.91
N GLY A 42 5.05 12.44 9.28
CA GLY A 42 3.95 12.63 8.35
C GLY A 42 4.21 13.76 7.33
N GLN A 43 4.74 14.89 7.78
CA GLN A 43 5.14 16.01 6.90
C GLN A 43 6.30 15.63 5.97
N MET A 44 7.30 14.91 6.48
CA MET A 44 8.43 14.44 5.66
C MET A 44 7.94 13.50 4.56
N TYR A 45 7.04 12.56 4.87
CA TYR A 45 6.47 11.66 3.87
C TYR A 45 5.60 12.39 2.86
N LEU A 46 4.74 13.33 3.28
CA LEU A 46 3.93 14.12 2.35
C LEU A 46 4.81 14.89 1.34
N LYS A 47 5.91 15.49 1.83
CA LYS A 47 6.89 16.16 0.96
C LYS A 47 7.51 15.17 -0.03
N THR A 48 7.89 13.98 0.44
CA THR A 48 8.50 12.94 -0.40
C THR A 48 7.52 12.39 -1.43
N VAL A 49 6.26 12.15 -1.05
CA VAL A 49 5.19 11.74 -1.99
C VAL A 49 5.01 12.79 -3.08
N ARG A 50 5.01 14.09 -2.73
CA ARG A 50 4.97 15.19 -3.71
C ARG A 50 6.19 15.16 -4.65
N GLU A 51 7.41 15.01 -4.11
CA GLU A 51 8.63 14.96 -4.92
C GLU A 51 8.64 13.79 -5.91
N VAL A 52 8.19 12.61 -5.48
CA VAL A 52 8.04 11.44 -6.34
C VAL A 52 6.92 11.65 -7.36
N GLY A 53 5.77 12.18 -6.92
CA GLY A 53 4.64 12.51 -7.80
C GLY A 53 5.02 13.51 -8.89
N ASN A 54 5.84 14.51 -8.59
CA ASN A 54 6.34 15.46 -9.60
C ASN A 54 7.15 14.76 -10.72
N LYS A 55 7.93 13.74 -10.37
CA LYS A 55 8.65 12.92 -11.38
C LYS A 55 7.70 12.09 -12.25
N LEU A 56 6.49 11.82 -11.78
CA LEU A 56 5.41 11.14 -12.51
C LEU A 56 4.48 12.10 -13.27
N ASN A 57 4.80 13.41 -13.32
CA ASN A 57 3.95 14.47 -13.86
C ASN A 57 2.61 14.66 -13.11
N LEU A 58 2.62 14.44 -11.79
CA LEU A 58 1.46 14.60 -10.90
C LEU A 58 1.53 15.89 -10.05
N SER A 59 2.30 16.90 -10.51
CA SER A 59 2.48 18.16 -9.75
C SER A 59 1.16 18.87 -9.45
N LYS A 60 0.21 18.87 -10.40
CA LYS A 60 -1.10 19.51 -10.21
C LYS A 60 -1.90 18.96 -9.03
N VAL A 61 -1.71 17.67 -8.69
CA VAL A 61 -2.35 17.03 -7.53
C VAL A 61 -2.03 17.78 -6.25
N PHE A 62 -0.76 18.15 -6.10
CA PHE A 62 -0.25 18.76 -4.86
C PHE A 62 -0.33 20.29 -4.86
N ASP A 63 -0.44 20.90 -6.04
CA ASP A 63 -0.53 22.35 -6.18
C ASP A 63 -1.99 22.86 -6.08
N GLN A 64 -2.98 21.97 -6.23
CA GLN A 64 -4.40 22.29 -6.09
C GLN A 64 -4.85 22.24 -4.63
N GLY A 65 -5.75 23.16 -4.24
CA GLY A 65 -6.50 23.08 -2.98
C GLY A 65 -5.72 23.27 -1.70
N ASN A 66 -4.51 23.86 -1.74
CA ASN A 66 -3.68 24.09 -0.56
C ASN A 66 -3.50 22.83 0.30
N LEU A 67 -3.32 21.66 -0.34
CA LEU A 67 -3.26 20.37 0.35
C LEU A 67 -2.22 20.35 1.47
N PHE A 68 -1.05 20.96 1.25
CA PHE A 68 -0.01 21.06 2.27
C PHE A 68 -0.44 21.86 3.51
N ASP A 69 -1.07 23.03 3.29
CA ASP A 69 -1.54 23.87 4.38
C ASP A 69 -2.68 23.20 5.14
N ARG A 70 -3.60 22.56 4.41
CA ARG A 70 -4.70 21.78 4.99
C ARG A 70 -4.17 20.61 5.83
N PHE A 71 -3.20 19.87 5.32
CA PHE A 71 -2.58 18.75 6.02
C PHE A 71 -1.91 19.24 7.31
N ASN A 72 -1.08 20.29 7.23
CA ASN A 72 -0.38 20.84 8.38
C ASN A 72 -1.33 21.39 9.46
N ALA A 73 -2.43 22.02 9.03
CA ALA A 73 -3.42 22.57 9.96
C ALA A 73 -4.28 21.50 10.65
N ASN A 74 -4.31 20.27 10.13
CA ASN A 74 -5.23 19.22 10.59
C ASN A 74 -4.52 17.94 11.07
N MET A 75 -3.21 17.94 11.25
CA MET A 75 -2.44 16.73 11.59
C MET A 75 -2.87 16.01 12.88
N GLU A 76 -3.56 16.70 13.77
CA GLU A 76 -4.08 16.11 15.01
C GLU A 76 -5.54 15.64 14.87
N ASN A 77 -6.17 15.88 13.71
CA ASN A 77 -7.56 15.53 13.44
C ASN A 77 -7.63 14.39 12.41
N GLU A 78 -7.83 13.16 12.88
CA GLU A 78 -7.85 11.94 12.06
C GLU A 78 -8.88 12.00 10.92
N ASP A 79 -10.10 12.52 11.18
CA ASP A 79 -11.16 12.63 10.17
C ASP A 79 -10.77 13.61 9.06
N SER A 80 -10.18 14.73 9.43
CA SER A 80 -9.70 15.73 8.46
C SER A 80 -8.55 15.19 7.63
N ILE A 81 -7.62 14.46 8.23
CA ILE A 81 -6.52 13.80 7.50
C ILE A 81 -7.06 12.73 6.56
N GLY A 82 -8.00 11.91 7.00
CA GLY A 82 -8.67 10.92 6.13
C GLY A 82 -9.28 11.59 4.89
N THR A 83 -9.97 12.71 5.06
CA THR A 83 -10.53 13.50 3.96
C THR A 83 -9.43 14.01 3.02
N ILE A 84 -8.34 14.55 3.56
CA ILE A 84 -7.23 15.07 2.73
C ILE A 84 -6.55 13.95 1.94
N VAL A 85 -6.36 12.77 2.54
CA VAL A 85 -5.81 11.60 1.84
C VAL A 85 -6.73 11.15 0.71
N ALA A 86 -8.04 11.13 0.93
CA ALA A 86 -9.04 10.82 -0.09
C ALA A 86 -9.00 11.86 -1.24
N ASP A 87 -8.88 13.14 -0.93
CA ASP A 87 -8.73 14.23 -1.92
C ASP A 87 -7.46 14.03 -2.78
N ILE A 88 -6.34 13.66 -2.16
CA ILE A 88 -5.08 13.35 -2.86
C ILE A 88 -5.26 12.16 -3.79
N GLN A 89 -5.90 11.08 -3.33
CA GLN A 89 -6.20 9.92 -4.16
C GLN A 89 -7.04 10.29 -5.37
N TYR A 90 -8.18 10.97 -5.14
CA TYR A 90 -9.08 11.40 -6.21
C TYR A 90 -8.38 12.31 -7.24
N ALA A 91 -7.59 13.28 -6.77
CA ALA A 91 -6.82 14.15 -7.64
C ALA A 91 -5.75 13.40 -8.43
N THR A 92 -5.11 12.39 -7.81
CA THR A 92 -4.12 11.53 -8.46
C THR A 92 -4.76 10.72 -9.58
N ASP A 93 -5.91 10.10 -9.35
CA ASP A 93 -6.64 9.32 -10.35
C ASP A 93 -7.03 10.17 -11.56
N ASN A 94 -7.59 11.36 -11.32
CA ASN A 94 -7.96 12.28 -12.37
C ASN A 94 -6.74 12.72 -13.19
N GLN A 95 -5.63 13.05 -12.53
CA GLN A 95 -4.42 13.48 -13.22
C GLN A 95 -3.78 12.34 -14.03
N LEU A 96 -3.78 11.11 -13.51
CA LEU A 96 -3.32 9.94 -14.25
C LEU A 96 -4.20 9.69 -15.49
N ALA A 97 -5.52 9.83 -15.36
CA ALA A 97 -6.44 9.72 -16.48
C ALA A 97 -6.19 10.81 -17.56
N GLU A 98 -6.02 12.06 -17.14
CA GLU A 98 -5.67 13.17 -18.06
C GLU A 98 -4.34 12.92 -18.79
N ASN A 99 -3.36 12.34 -18.10
CA ASN A 99 -2.05 12.02 -18.65
C ASN A 99 -2.04 10.72 -19.48
N GLN A 100 -3.16 10.00 -19.60
CA GLN A 100 -3.25 8.66 -20.21
C GLN A 100 -2.29 7.64 -19.55
N GLN A 101 -2.17 7.70 -18.22
CA GLN A 101 -1.28 6.89 -17.38
C GLN A 101 -2.06 6.07 -16.33
N ASN A 102 -3.30 5.67 -16.65
CA ASN A 102 -4.17 4.95 -15.72
C ASN A 102 -3.52 3.68 -15.13
N GLU A 103 -2.59 3.07 -15.90
CA GLU A 103 -1.82 1.90 -15.45
C GLU A 103 -1.03 2.15 -14.16
N LEU A 104 -0.59 3.39 -13.92
CA LEU A 104 0.18 3.72 -12.73
C LEU A 104 -0.66 3.70 -11.46
N TYR A 105 -1.99 3.88 -11.58
CA TYR A 105 -2.89 3.80 -10.42
C TYR A 105 -2.78 2.44 -9.73
N GLY A 106 -2.95 1.34 -10.47
CA GLY A 106 -2.83 -0.01 -9.92
C GLY A 106 -1.46 -0.29 -9.30
N VAL A 107 -0.38 0.28 -9.88
CA VAL A 107 0.99 0.14 -9.37
C VAL A 107 1.17 0.91 -8.05
N ILE A 108 0.67 2.16 -7.97
CA ILE A 108 0.70 2.98 -6.75
C ILE A 108 -0.09 2.27 -5.65
N PHE A 109 -1.30 1.79 -5.98
CA PHE A 109 -2.16 1.09 -5.03
C PHE A 109 -1.51 -0.20 -4.51
N ALA A 110 -0.91 -1.00 -5.39
CA ALA A 110 -0.19 -2.22 -5.00
C ALA A 110 0.98 -1.90 -4.05
N GLY A 111 1.75 -0.84 -4.34
CA GLY A 111 2.83 -0.39 -3.45
C GLY A 111 2.33 0.02 -2.07
N ALA A 112 1.24 0.78 -2.01
CA ALA A 112 0.61 1.21 -0.76
C ALA A 112 0.03 0.03 0.03
N TRP A 113 -0.64 -0.90 -0.64
CA TRP A 113 -1.21 -2.10 -0.01
C TRP A 113 -0.11 -2.98 0.59
N ILE A 114 0.97 -3.26 -0.17
CA ILE A 114 2.09 -4.08 0.32
C ILE A 114 2.76 -3.44 1.53
N GLU A 115 3.01 -2.12 1.51
CA GLU A 115 3.61 -1.43 2.65
C GLU A 115 2.68 -1.44 3.87
N SER A 116 1.38 -1.23 3.68
CA SER A 116 0.40 -1.31 4.77
C SER A 116 0.35 -2.70 5.40
N MET A 117 0.36 -3.76 4.58
CA MET A 117 0.41 -5.14 5.04
C MET A 117 1.72 -5.47 5.76
N TYR A 118 2.85 -4.94 5.26
CA TYR A 118 4.14 -5.07 5.91
C TYR A 118 4.16 -4.39 7.28
N ILE A 119 3.70 -3.14 7.37
CA ILE A 119 3.63 -2.39 8.63
C ILE A 119 2.76 -3.15 9.64
N ALA A 120 1.57 -3.62 9.24
CA ALA A 120 0.70 -4.39 10.10
C ALA A 120 1.36 -5.69 10.58
N GLY A 121 2.07 -6.40 9.69
CA GLY A 121 2.83 -7.60 10.03
C GLY A 121 3.96 -7.32 11.05
N GLU A 122 4.68 -6.21 10.91
CA GLU A 122 5.72 -5.82 11.88
C GLU A 122 5.13 -5.40 13.23
N VAL A 123 3.96 -4.72 13.23
CA VAL A 123 3.22 -4.41 14.46
C VAL A 123 2.77 -5.70 15.16
N TYR A 124 2.22 -6.65 14.41
CA TYR A 124 1.85 -7.96 14.96
C TYR A 124 3.03 -8.70 15.59
N LYS A 125 4.16 -8.79 14.88
CA LYS A 125 5.37 -9.43 15.42
C LYS A 125 5.85 -8.81 16.72
N LYS A 126 5.66 -7.51 16.89
CA LYS A 126 6.10 -6.76 18.06
C LYS A 126 5.12 -6.87 19.22
N GLU A 127 3.82 -6.84 18.97
CA GLU A 127 2.77 -6.67 19.98
C GLU A 127 1.97 -7.95 20.24
N GLY A 128 1.97 -8.90 19.31
CA GLY A 128 1.21 -10.15 19.40
C GLY A 128 -0.31 -9.95 19.38
N ASN A 129 -0.79 -8.84 18.79
CA ASN A 129 -2.21 -8.48 18.78
C ASN A 129 -2.97 -9.26 17.69
N GLU A 130 -3.79 -10.21 18.09
CA GLU A 130 -4.58 -11.07 17.19
C GLU A 130 -5.60 -10.28 16.33
N ASN A 131 -6.04 -9.09 16.76
CA ASN A 131 -6.91 -8.25 15.93
C ASN A 131 -6.16 -7.74 14.68
N VAL A 132 -4.84 -7.55 14.78
CA VAL A 132 -4.02 -7.18 13.60
C VAL A 132 -3.94 -8.35 12.63
N VAL A 133 -3.84 -9.59 13.14
CA VAL A 133 -3.85 -10.81 12.29
C VAL A 133 -5.17 -10.93 11.56
N GLN A 134 -6.29 -10.71 12.25
CA GLN A 134 -7.61 -10.72 11.65
C GLN A 134 -7.73 -9.66 10.53
N ALA A 135 -7.28 -8.44 10.80
CA ALA A 135 -7.28 -7.38 9.78
C ALA A 135 -6.39 -7.72 8.58
N LEU A 136 -5.21 -8.33 8.79
CA LEU A 136 -4.35 -8.81 7.72
C LEU A 136 -5.06 -9.90 6.88
N PHE A 137 -5.71 -10.85 7.53
CA PHE A 137 -6.46 -11.91 6.87
C PHE A 137 -7.59 -11.34 5.99
N GLU A 138 -8.38 -10.42 6.51
CA GLU A 138 -9.47 -9.76 5.76
C GLU A 138 -8.94 -8.94 4.58
N GLN A 139 -7.81 -8.25 4.74
CA GLN A 139 -7.19 -7.47 3.68
C GLN A 139 -6.66 -8.33 2.52
N MET A 140 -6.41 -9.62 2.73
CA MET A 140 -6.04 -10.52 1.62
C MET A 140 -7.16 -10.68 0.59
N ALA A 141 -8.41 -10.43 0.94
CA ALA A 141 -9.53 -10.50 0.01
C ALA A 141 -9.40 -9.57 -1.21
N VAL A 142 -8.65 -8.45 -1.09
CA VAL A 142 -8.43 -7.50 -2.20
C VAL A 142 -7.28 -7.91 -3.13
N LEU A 143 -6.46 -8.90 -2.76
CA LEU A 143 -5.24 -9.25 -3.49
C LEU A 143 -5.52 -9.68 -4.94
N ASN A 144 -6.57 -10.48 -5.16
CA ASN A 144 -6.94 -10.92 -6.51
C ASN A 144 -7.35 -9.73 -7.42
N SER A 145 -8.00 -8.72 -6.85
CA SER A 145 -8.36 -7.49 -7.58
C SER A 145 -7.10 -6.71 -7.96
N ILE A 146 -6.12 -6.60 -7.07
CA ILE A 146 -4.82 -5.97 -7.35
C ILE A 146 -4.12 -6.70 -8.49
N ILE A 147 -4.02 -8.02 -8.44
CA ILE A 147 -3.39 -8.83 -9.47
C ILE A 147 -4.08 -8.63 -10.83
N THR A 148 -5.42 -8.61 -10.83
CA THR A 148 -6.22 -8.43 -12.05
C THR A 148 -5.97 -7.06 -12.68
N GLU A 149 -5.94 -6.01 -11.86
CA GLU A 149 -5.64 -4.65 -12.30
C GLU A 149 -4.23 -4.55 -12.90
N LEU A 150 -3.23 -5.11 -12.22
CA LEU A 150 -1.85 -5.12 -12.71
C LEU A 150 -1.69 -5.89 -14.03
N LYS A 151 -2.38 -7.02 -14.20
CA LYS A 151 -2.36 -7.83 -15.44
C LYS A 151 -2.91 -7.06 -16.65
N ALA A 152 -3.87 -6.15 -16.44
CA ALA A 152 -4.40 -5.32 -17.53
C ALA A 152 -3.33 -4.43 -18.18
N TYR A 153 -2.24 -4.14 -17.47
CA TYR A 153 -1.15 -3.27 -17.91
C TYR A 153 0.17 -3.99 -18.20
N GLU A 154 0.24 -5.30 -17.99
CA GLU A 154 1.47 -6.10 -18.15
C GLU A 154 2.11 -5.95 -19.53
N THR A 155 1.30 -5.77 -20.57
CA THR A 155 1.80 -5.57 -21.95
C THR A 155 2.43 -4.19 -22.18
N LYS A 156 2.15 -3.22 -21.30
CA LYS A 156 2.63 -1.83 -21.42
C LYS A 156 3.95 -1.59 -20.70
N ASP A 157 4.19 -2.29 -19.60
CA ASP A 157 5.43 -2.20 -18.82
C ASP A 157 5.89 -3.58 -18.33
N PRO A 158 6.95 -4.16 -18.95
CA PRO A 158 7.49 -5.46 -18.53
C PRO A 158 8.02 -5.47 -17.08
N GLY A 159 8.29 -4.31 -16.49
CA GLY A 159 8.74 -4.18 -15.10
C GLY A 159 7.68 -4.68 -14.08
N ILE A 160 6.41 -4.74 -14.49
CA ILE A 160 5.30 -5.19 -13.63
C ILE A 160 5.24 -6.73 -13.49
N THR A 161 5.74 -7.48 -14.47
CA THR A 161 5.65 -8.96 -14.51
C THR A 161 6.24 -9.63 -13.25
N PRO A 162 7.41 -9.24 -12.73
CA PRO A 162 7.92 -9.82 -11.50
C PRO A 162 7.02 -9.58 -10.28
N LEU A 163 6.41 -8.40 -10.18
CA LEU A 163 5.48 -8.08 -9.10
C LEU A 163 4.23 -8.97 -9.20
N ILE A 164 3.64 -9.11 -10.39
CA ILE A 164 2.49 -10.00 -10.62
C ILE A 164 2.82 -11.43 -10.21
N ALA A 165 4.00 -11.94 -10.57
CA ALA A 165 4.42 -13.28 -10.18
C ALA A 165 4.53 -13.44 -8.66
N GLN A 166 5.09 -12.46 -7.96
CA GLN A 166 5.20 -12.45 -6.50
C GLN A 166 3.81 -12.41 -5.84
N LEU A 167 2.90 -11.56 -6.32
CA LEU A 167 1.54 -11.47 -5.80
C LEU A 167 0.72 -12.74 -6.07
N ASN A 168 0.87 -13.37 -7.24
CA ASN A 168 0.26 -14.68 -7.51
C ASN A 168 0.78 -15.76 -6.54
N SER A 169 2.08 -15.73 -6.21
CA SER A 169 2.65 -16.66 -5.22
C SER A 169 2.08 -16.41 -3.82
N LEU A 170 1.91 -15.15 -3.43
CA LEU A 170 1.27 -14.78 -2.16
C LEU A 170 -0.20 -15.22 -2.13
N GLN A 171 -0.95 -15.03 -3.24
CA GLN A 171 -2.34 -15.51 -3.35
C GLN A 171 -2.43 -17.02 -3.19
N ALA A 172 -1.56 -17.78 -3.87
CA ALA A 172 -1.55 -19.24 -3.76
C ALA A 172 -1.22 -19.71 -2.32
N GLN A 173 -0.38 -19.01 -1.59
CA GLN A 173 -0.13 -19.29 -0.17
C GLN A 173 -1.37 -19.02 0.67
N PHE A 174 -2.08 -17.92 0.40
CA PHE A 174 -3.31 -17.56 1.11
C PHE A 174 -4.41 -18.59 0.87
N ASP A 175 -4.65 -18.97 -0.40
CA ASP A 175 -5.66 -19.98 -0.78
C ASP A 175 -5.38 -21.35 -0.17
N ALA A 176 -4.13 -21.63 0.18
CA ALA A 176 -3.74 -22.88 0.81
C ALA A 176 -4.00 -22.92 2.33
N LEU A 177 -4.31 -21.80 2.96
CA LEU A 177 -4.56 -21.73 4.41
C LEU A 177 -5.77 -22.58 4.81
N PRO A 178 -5.69 -23.28 5.96
CA PRO A 178 -6.84 -24.01 6.52
C PRO A 178 -8.07 -23.13 6.73
N SER A 179 -7.86 -21.89 7.19
CA SER A 179 -8.96 -20.94 7.41
C SER A 179 -9.65 -20.52 6.11
N VAL A 180 -8.90 -20.34 5.01
CA VAL A 180 -9.46 -20.03 3.68
C VAL A 180 -10.24 -21.22 3.12
N LYS A 181 -9.71 -22.44 3.27
CA LYS A 181 -10.43 -23.67 2.85
C LYS A 181 -11.76 -23.85 3.57
N LYS A 182 -11.85 -23.44 4.84
CA LYS A 182 -13.14 -23.44 5.55
C LYS A 182 -14.17 -22.50 4.92
N LEU A 183 -13.74 -21.37 4.36
CA LEU A 183 -14.61 -20.46 3.61
C LEU A 183 -15.10 -21.09 2.31
N ASP A 184 -14.20 -21.73 1.56
CA ASP A 184 -14.53 -22.41 0.30
C ASP A 184 -15.55 -23.56 0.51
N GLU A 185 -15.45 -24.27 1.63
CA GLU A 185 -16.35 -25.36 1.99
C GLU A 185 -17.72 -24.89 2.52
N ASN A 186 -17.83 -23.61 2.95
CA ASN A 186 -19.03 -23.04 3.57
C ASN A 186 -19.36 -21.68 2.93
N PRO A 187 -20.08 -21.66 1.81
CA PRO A 187 -20.37 -20.41 1.05
C PRO A 187 -21.17 -19.36 1.81
N ASP A 188 -21.77 -19.71 2.96
CA ASP A 188 -22.53 -18.81 3.82
C ASP A 188 -21.63 -18.03 4.81
N LEU A 189 -20.32 -18.34 4.87
CA LEU A 189 -19.36 -17.65 5.73
C LEU A 189 -18.67 -16.52 4.98
N ASP A 190 -18.50 -15.39 5.67
CA ASP A 190 -17.65 -14.29 5.23
C ASP A 190 -16.25 -14.35 5.88
N PHE A 191 -15.29 -13.58 5.35
CA PHE A 191 -13.94 -13.45 5.93
C PHE A 191 -13.96 -12.98 7.39
N SER A 192 -14.95 -12.17 7.77
CA SER A 192 -15.15 -11.72 9.16
C SER A 192 -15.62 -12.82 10.12
N ASP A 193 -16.21 -13.90 9.57
CA ASP A 193 -16.73 -15.02 10.37
C ASP A 193 -15.64 -16.06 10.69
N VAL A 194 -14.53 -16.01 9.96
CA VAL A 194 -13.42 -16.95 10.09
C VAL A 194 -12.19 -16.26 10.69
N LYS A 195 -11.67 -16.85 11.76
CA LYS A 195 -10.42 -16.39 12.39
C LYS A 195 -9.28 -17.32 12.01
N PRO A 196 -8.16 -16.78 11.50
CA PRO A 196 -6.98 -17.59 11.26
C PRO A 196 -6.45 -18.16 12.59
N GLU A 197 -5.94 -19.39 12.55
CA GLU A 197 -5.30 -19.99 13.69
C GLU A 197 -3.99 -19.27 14.03
N LYS A 198 -3.55 -19.39 15.29
CA LYS A 198 -2.32 -18.75 15.76
C LYS A 198 -1.12 -19.20 14.92
N GLY A 199 -0.42 -18.23 14.32
CA GLY A 199 0.75 -18.47 13.46
C GLY A 199 0.41 -18.88 12.03
N GLU A 200 -0.86 -19.06 11.69
CA GLU A 200 -1.28 -19.43 10.32
C GLU A 200 -0.88 -18.37 9.29
N MET A 201 -0.90 -17.09 9.66
CA MET A 201 -0.52 -15.97 8.81
C MET A 201 1.00 -15.69 8.77
N ASP A 202 1.81 -16.30 9.61
CA ASP A 202 3.25 -16.01 9.70
C ASP A 202 4.01 -16.20 8.37
N PRO A 203 3.76 -17.27 7.59
CA PRO A 203 4.40 -17.42 6.28
C PRO A 203 4.03 -16.31 5.30
N LEU A 204 2.77 -15.85 5.31
CA LEU A 204 2.31 -14.76 4.45
C LEU A 204 2.94 -13.43 4.84
N ILE A 205 2.98 -13.13 6.15
CA ILE A 205 3.63 -11.92 6.69
C ILE A 205 5.11 -11.90 6.28
N LYS A 206 5.78 -13.05 6.30
CA LYS A 206 7.16 -13.15 5.79
C LYS A 206 7.22 -12.86 4.28
N THR A 207 6.36 -13.48 3.48
CA THR A 207 6.33 -13.29 2.01
C THR A 207 6.04 -11.82 1.66
N ILE A 208 5.11 -11.16 2.35
CA ILE A 208 4.83 -9.72 2.19
C ILE A 208 6.09 -8.90 2.47
N GLY A 209 6.83 -9.23 3.53
CA GLY A 209 8.11 -8.58 3.84
C GLY A 209 9.16 -8.77 2.72
N ASP A 210 9.23 -9.96 2.12
CA ASP A 210 10.15 -10.26 1.01
C ASP A 210 9.75 -9.46 -0.26
N ILE A 211 8.45 -9.36 -0.57
CA ILE A 211 7.94 -8.54 -1.69
C ILE A 211 8.25 -7.05 -1.45
N ARG A 212 7.95 -6.56 -0.26
CA ARG A 212 8.28 -5.18 0.14
C ARG A 212 9.77 -4.89 0.00
N ALA A 213 10.63 -5.80 0.45
CA ALA A 213 12.08 -5.67 0.33
C ALA A 213 12.55 -5.59 -1.14
N ALA A 214 11.88 -6.32 -2.05
CA ALA A 214 12.15 -6.23 -3.48
C ALA A 214 11.76 -4.85 -4.06
N ILE A 215 10.58 -4.32 -3.68
CA ILE A 215 10.10 -3.01 -4.12
C ILE A 215 11.08 -1.90 -3.69
N VAL A 216 11.48 -1.88 -2.43
CA VAL A 216 12.33 -0.79 -1.90
C VAL A 216 13.80 -0.92 -2.28
N LYS A 217 14.19 -2.05 -2.86
CA LYS A 217 15.54 -2.21 -3.38
C LYS A 217 15.72 -1.52 -4.73
N GLY A 218 14.67 -1.34 -5.49
CA GLY A 218 14.66 -0.68 -6.80
C GLY A 218 14.97 -1.62 -7.95
#